data_ae3864246b45be4dc1cfe50d9c9c47a8
#
_entry.id   ae3864246b45be4dc1cfe50d9c9c47a8
#
_cell.length_a   1.000
_cell.length_b   1.000
_cell.length_c   1.000
_cell.angle_alpha   90.00
_cell.angle_beta   90.00
_cell.angle_gamma   90.00
#
_symmetry.space_group_name_H-M   'P 1'
#
loop_
_entity.id
_entity.type
_entity.pdbx_description
1 polymer ?
#
loop_
_entity_poly.entity_id
_entity_poly.type
_entity_poly.pdbx_seq_one_letter_code
_entity_poly.pdbx_strand_id
1 'polypeptide(L)'
;MIRIIKWASLGALVFLMVLKFTGNRVSHSPMKKVQKETLKYVDAAKMQEGTPQMIKRLYGLSPKDFEGICLFYPKTNMGAEEVLIVKIKDVNRQQDQVKKAVEKRLETQKKNFDGYGTYQYGMLKQSRIVVKGNYILFISGKHPGKVEEAFLKAL
;
A
#
# COMPACT_ATOMS: atom_id res chain seq x y z
N MET A 1 -21.44 26.75 32.27
CA MET A 1 -21.56 26.14 30.94
C MET A 1 -20.35 26.42 30.03
N ILE A 2 -19.97 27.66 29.77
CA ILE A 2 -18.89 28.06 28.86
C ILE A 2 -17.51 27.42 29.21
N ARG A 3 -17.20 27.28 30.50
CA ARG A 3 -15.92 26.67 30.94
C ARG A 3 -15.84 25.16 30.61
N ILE A 4 -16.93 24.43 30.79
CA ILE A 4 -16.99 22.97 30.49
C ILE A 4 -16.83 22.72 28.99
N ILE A 5 -17.45 23.54 28.14
CA ILE A 5 -17.34 23.45 26.67
C ILE A 5 -15.90 23.71 26.22
N LYS A 6 -15.19 24.67 26.82
CA LYS A 6 -13.78 24.95 26.50
C LYS A 6 -12.85 23.76 26.84
N TRP A 7 -13.07 23.12 27.98
CA TRP A 7 -12.27 21.95 28.37
C TRP A 7 -12.59 20.71 27.52
N ALA A 8 -13.86 20.52 27.15
CA ALA A 8 -14.27 19.43 26.25
C ALA A 8 -13.69 19.61 24.84
N SER A 9 -13.70 20.84 24.31
CA SER A 9 -13.11 21.12 22.99
C SER A 9 -11.58 20.96 22.98
N LEU A 10 -10.91 21.36 24.07
CA LEU A 10 -9.46 21.17 24.22
C LEU A 10 -9.11 19.67 24.31
N GLY A 11 -9.89 18.89 25.07
CA GLY A 11 -9.74 17.45 25.18
C GLY A 11 -9.92 16.74 23.83
N ALA A 12 -10.94 17.12 23.06
CA ALA A 12 -11.18 16.58 21.72
C ALA A 12 -10.04 16.93 20.74
N LEU A 13 -9.50 18.16 20.82
CA LEU A 13 -8.40 18.61 19.97
C LEU A 13 -7.10 17.86 20.29
N VAL A 14 -6.80 17.66 21.58
CA VAL A 14 -5.64 16.85 22.03
C VAL A 14 -5.82 15.39 21.63
N PHE A 15 -7.01 14.83 21.77
CA PHE A 15 -7.32 13.46 21.35
C PHE A 15 -7.13 13.27 19.82
N LEU A 16 -7.62 14.19 19.01
CA LEU A 16 -7.41 14.18 17.55
C LEU A 16 -5.92 14.35 17.17
N MET A 17 -5.18 15.16 17.94
CA MET A 17 -3.75 15.34 17.76
C MET A 17 -2.99 14.05 18.10
N VAL A 18 -3.33 13.37 19.19
CA VAL A 18 -2.76 12.09 19.58
C VAL A 18 -3.06 11.02 18.53
N LEU A 19 -4.27 10.97 17.98
CA LEU A 19 -4.62 10.04 16.90
C LEU A 19 -3.78 10.29 15.64
N LYS A 20 -3.54 11.53 15.26
CA LYS A 20 -2.64 11.87 14.14
C LYS A 20 -1.19 11.49 14.41
N PHE A 21 -0.68 11.74 15.61
CA PHE A 21 0.70 11.37 15.98
C PHE A 21 0.90 9.85 16.13
N THR A 22 -0.11 9.10 16.57
CA THR A 22 -0.02 7.63 16.70
C THR A 22 -0.07 6.93 15.35
N GLY A 23 -0.68 7.57 14.33
CA GLY A 23 -0.81 7.02 12.98
C GLY A 23 0.48 7.02 12.14
N ASN A 24 1.47 7.84 12.49
CA ASN A 24 2.61 8.15 11.60
C ASN A 24 3.98 7.74 12.16
N ARG A 25 4.01 6.79 13.10
CA ARG A 25 5.30 6.29 13.64
C ARG A 25 6.06 5.51 12.57
N VAL A 26 7.34 5.86 12.42
CA VAL A 26 8.30 5.13 11.57
C VAL A 26 8.43 3.71 12.09
N SER A 27 8.22 2.72 11.23
CA SER A 27 8.41 1.32 11.57
C SER A 27 9.88 0.91 11.37
N HIS A 28 10.44 0.23 12.36
CA HIS A 28 11.77 -0.39 12.29
C HIS A 28 11.74 -1.83 11.80
N SER A 29 10.56 -2.37 11.47
CA SER A 29 10.44 -3.74 10.98
C SER A 29 11.27 -3.93 9.70
N PRO A 30 12.02 -5.06 9.59
CA PRO A 30 12.77 -5.37 8.38
C PRO A 30 11.84 -5.65 7.20
N MET A 31 12.20 -5.19 6.01
CA MET A 31 11.43 -5.40 4.78
C MET A 31 11.09 -6.87 4.54
N LYS A 32 12.05 -7.79 4.75
CA LYS A 32 11.84 -9.24 4.59
C LYS A 32 10.75 -9.81 5.48
N LYS A 33 10.65 -9.32 6.74
CA LYS A 33 9.59 -9.73 7.68
C LYS A 33 8.23 -9.25 7.18
N VAL A 34 8.13 -7.96 6.83
CA VAL A 34 6.88 -7.35 6.35
C VAL A 34 6.41 -8.05 5.07
N GLN A 35 7.31 -8.28 4.11
CA GLN A 35 7.03 -9.02 2.88
C GLN A 35 6.49 -10.43 3.18
N LYS A 36 7.19 -11.21 4.00
CA LYS A 36 6.81 -12.58 4.36
C LYS A 36 5.42 -12.66 4.98
N GLU A 37 5.13 -11.78 5.94
CA GLU A 37 3.83 -11.78 6.63
C GLU A 37 2.69 -11.33 5.70
N THR A 38 2.93 -10.28 4.92
CA THR A 38 1.95 -9.75 3.95
C THR A 38 1.56 -10.79 2.90
N LEU A 39 2.52 -11.56 2.40
CA LEU A 39 2.30 -12.53 1.32
C LEU A 39 1.62 -13.83 1.78
N LYS A 40 1.42 -14.07 3.06
CA LYS A 40 0.72 -15.27 3.56
C LYS A 40 -0.72 -15.41 3.02
N TYR A 41 -1.36 -14.31 2.67
CA TYR A 41 -2.75 -14.26 2.22
C TYR A 41 -2.88 -13.96 0.71
N VAL A 42 -1.78 -14.10 -0.04
CA VAL A 42 -1.70 -13.87 -1.48
C VAL A 42 -1.58 -15.22 -2.20
N ASP A 43 -2.24 -15.35 -3.34
CA ASP A 43 -2.11 -16.55 -4.21
C ASP A 43 -0.78 -16.51 -4.98
N ALA A 44 0.30 -16.91 -4.30
CA ALA A 44 1.65 -16.90 -4.87
C ALA A 44 1.79 -17.77 -6.12
N ALA A 45 0.91 -18.77 -6.31
CA ALA A 45 0.94 -19.62 -7.51
C ALA A 45 0.63 -18.84 -8.80
N LYS A 46 -0.18 -17.81 -8.71
CA LYS A 46 -0.57 -16.94 -9.82
C LYS A 46 0.34 -15.74 -10.03
N MET A 47 1.26 -15.49 -9.12
CA MET A 47 2.10 -14.31 -9.10
C MET A 47 3.58 -14.66 -9.28
N GLN A 48 4.35 -13.67 -9.67
CA GLN A 48 5.80 -13.72 -9.76
C GLN A 48 6.42 -12.47 -9.15
N GLU A 49 7.65 -12.59 -8.68
CA GLU A 49 8.39 -11.46 -8.12
C GLU A 49 8.89 -10.55 -9.23
N GLY A 50 8.73 -9.25 -9.03
CA GLY A 50 9.14 -8.22 -9.98
C GLY A 50 10.62 -7.87 -9.86
N THR A 51 11.32 -7.84 -10.99
CA THR A 51 12.68 -7.34 -11.07
C THR A 51 12.72 -5.81 -10.89
N PRO A 52 13.89 -5.21 -10.59
CA PRO A 52 14.06 -3.76 -10.57
C PRO A 52 13.59 -3.07 -11.85
N GLN A 53 13.84 -3.69 -13.00
CA GLN A 53 13.40 -3.20 -14.31
C GLN A 53 11.87 -3.22 -14.44
N MET A 54 11.22 -4.26 -13.90
CA MET A 54 9.77 -4.38 -13.90
C MET A 54 9.12 -3.31 -13.01
N ILE A 55 9.66 -3.06 -11.82
CA ILE A 55 9.20 -2.00 -10.93
C ILE A 55 9.28 -0.64 -11.64
N LYS A 56 10.42 -0.34 -12.28
CA LYS A 56 10.60 0.89 -13.04
C LYS A 56 9.60 1.00 -14.21
N ARG A 57 9.37 -0.11 -14.93
CA ARG A 57 8.46 -0.14 -16.09
C ARG A 57 7.01 0.10 -15.68
N LEU A 58 6.55 -0.56 -14.61
CA LEU A 58 5.14 -0.52 -14.20
C LEU A 58 4.77 0.70 -13.37
N TYR A 59 5.69 1.17 -12.53
CA TYR A 59 5.44 2.24 -11.56
C TYR A 59 6.27 3.50 -11.80
N GLY A 60 7.30 3.45 -12.65
CA GLY A 60 8.23 4.56 -12.81
C GLY A 60 9.13 4.80 -11.58
N LEU A 61 9.16 3.86 -10.64
CA LEU A 61 9.93 3.95 -9.40
C LEU A 61 11.30 3.27 -9.57
N SER A 62 12.36 3.93 -9.10
CA SER A 62 13.70 3.36 -9.05
C SER A 62 13.93 2.70 -7.68
N PRO A 63 14.18 1.37 -7.61
CA PRO A 63 14.38 0.69 -6.33
C PRO A 63 15.50 1.26 -5.46
N LYS A 64 16.53 1.85 -6.07
CA LYS A 64 17.67 2.46 -5.37
C LYS A 64 17.29 3.69 -4.52
N ASP A 65 16.16 4.32 -4.84
CA ASP A 65 15.72 5.54 -4.15
C ASP A 65 15.09 5.23 -2.79
N PHE A 66 14.67 3.97 -2.56
CA PHE A 66 13.94 3.52 -1.38
C PHE A 66 14.83 2.72 -0.43
N GLU A 67 14.43 2.59 0.84
CA GLU A 67 15.07 1.68 1.79
C GLU A 67 14.79 0.21 1.41
N GLY A 68 13.59 -0.05 0.89
CA GLY A 68 13.22 -1.34 0.34
C GLY A 68 11.99 -1.21 -0.55
N ILE A 69 11.94 -2.03 -1.58
CA ILE A 69 10.77 -2.15 -2.47
C ILE A 69 10.69 -3.57 -3.00
N CYS A 70 9.50 -4.15 -2.97
CA CYS A 70 9.23 -5.42 -3.62
C CYS A 70 7.88 -5.37 -4.34
N LEU A 71 7.82 -6.05 -5.45
CA LEU A 71 6.64 -6.17 -6.31
C LEU A 71 6.35 -7.65 -6.53
N PHE A 72 5.07 -8.01 -6.40
CA PHE A 72 4.53 -9.27 -6.89
C PHE A 72 3.39 -8.95 -7.85
N TYR A 73 3.45 -9.51 -9.04
CA TYR A 73 2.51 -9.20 -10.11
C TYR A 73 2.11 -10.48 -10.87
N PRO A 74 1.01 -10.47 -11.65
CA PRO A 74 0.51 -11.68 -12.29
C PRO A 74 1.52 -12.31 -13.26
N LYS A 75 1.54 -13.64 -13.32
CA LYS A 75 2.32 -14.40 -14.32
C LYS A 75 1.78 -14.24 -15.74
N THR A 76 0.53 -13.84 -15.89
CA THR A 76 -0.14 -13.67 -17.16
C THR A 76 -0.76 -12.29 -17.30
N ASN A 77 -0.96 -11.83 -18.53
CA ASN A 77 -1.61 -10.55 -18.79
C ASN A 77 -3.11 -10.52 -18.44
N MET A 78 -3.68 -11.69 -18.10
CA MET A 78 -5.09 -11.81 -17.70
C MET A 78 -5.29 -11.71 -16.20
N GLY A 79 -4.22 -11.59 -15.41
CA GLY A 79 -4.30 -11.41 -13.95
C GLY A 79 -4.34 -9.94 -13.57
N ALA A 80 -5.02 -9.65 -12.45
CA ALA A 80 -5.08 -8.32 -11.83
C ALA A 80 -4.58 -8.32 -10.38
N GLU A 81 -4.10 -9.49 -9.92
CA GLU A 81 -3.50 -9.61 -8.59
C GLU A 81 -2.13 -8.91 -8.58
N GLU A 82 -1.94 -7.96 -7.68
CA GLU A 82 -0.69 -7.23 -7.59
C GLU A 82 -0.43 -6.77 -6.15
N VAL A 83 0.81 -6.94 -5.67
CA VAL A 83 1.26 -6.45 -4.37
C VAL A 83 2.53 -5.65 -4.56
N LEU A 84 2.51 -4.39 -4.16
CA LEU A 84 3.71 -3.56 -4.05
C LEU A 84 3.89 -3.17 -2.58
N ILE A 85 5.07 -3.42 -2.01
CA ILE A 85 5.45 -2.94 -0.68
C ILE A 85 6.66 -2.04 -0.85
N VAL A 86 6.58 -0.83 -0.30
CA VAL A 86 7.66 0.15 -0.35
C VAL A 86 7.99 0.59 1.06
N LYS A 87 9.28 0.52 1.43
CA LYS A 87 9.83 1.16 2.62
C LYS A 87 10.58 2.41 2.19
N ILE A 88 10.02 3.56 2.53
CA ILE A 88 10.54 4.87 2.11
C ILE A 88 11.59 5.38 3.10
N LYS A 89 12.58 6.14 2.59
CA LYS A 89 13.64 6.79 3.38
C LYS A 89 13.18 8.12 3.95
N ASP A 90 12.44 8.87 3.16
CA ASP A 90 11.95 10.21 3.49
C ASP A 90 10.43 10.27 3.30
N VAL A 91 9.70 10.28 4.43
CA VAL A 91 8.23 10.28 4.43
C VAL A 91 7.67 11.51 3.72
N ASN A 92 8.28 12.68 3.91
CA ASN A 92 7.75 13.94 3.39
C ASN A 92 7.89 14.05 1.86
N ARG A 93 8.92 13.45 1.28
CA ARG A 93 9.23 13.56 -0.14
C ARG A 93 8.71 12.38 -0.96
N GLN A 94 8.82 11.17 -0.42
CA GLN A 94 8.59 9.94 -1.18
C GLN A 94 7.17 9.39 -1.06
N GLN A 95 6.43 9.73 0.00
CA GLN A 95 5.08 9.21 0.21
C GLN A 95 4.15 9.56 -0.97
N ASP A 96 4.09 10.82 -1.34
CA ASP A 96 3.23 11.27 -2.44
C ASP A 96 3.72 10.76 -3.80
N GLN A 97 5.04 10.65 -4.00
CA GLN A 97 5.61 10.05 -5.20
C GLN A 97 5.14 8.62 -5.40
N VAL A 98 5.21 7.78 -4.35
CA VAL A 98 4.78 6.38 -4.42
C VAL A 98 3.28 6.28 -4.61
N LYS A 99 2.48 7.07 -3.88
CA LYS A 99 1.01 7.10 -4.04
C LYS A 99 0.60 7.41 -5.48
N LYS A 100 1.14 8.47 -6.06
CA LYS A 100 0.86 8.86 -7.46
C LYS A 100 1.26 7.77 -8.45
N ALA A 101 2.39 7.09 -8.22
CA ALA A 101 2.83 5.98 -9.06
C ALA A 101 1.85 4.80 -9.00
N VAL A 102 1.36 4.46 -7.80
CA VAL A 102 0.37 3.41 -7.58
C VAL A 102 -0.98 3.77 -8.21
N GLU A 103 -1.46 4.98 -8.00
CA GLU A 103 -2.72 5.47 -8.58
C GLU A 103 -2.68 5.42 -10.11
N LYS A 104 -1.60 5.89 -10.73
CA LYS A 104 -1.39 5.80 -12.18
C LYS A 104 -1.40 4.35 -12.67
N ARG A 105 -0.72 3.44 -11.95
CA ARG A 105 -0.72 2.01 -12.27
C ARG A 105 -2.11 1.41 -12.18
N LEU A 106 -2.85 1.70 -11.10
CA LEU A 106 -4.21 1.22 -10.89
C LEU A 106 -5.17 1.70 -11.99
N GLU A 107 -5.10 2.96 -12.39
CA GLU A 107 -5.90 3.50 -13.50
C GLU A 107 -5.57 2.81 -14.83
N THR A 108 -4.29 2.55 -15.09
CA THR A 108 -3.87 1.80 -16.29
C THR A 108 -4.44 0.39 -16.28
N GLN A 109 -4.37 -0.31 -15.14
CA GLN A 109 -4.94 -1.65 -14.99
C GLN A 109 -6.46 -1.65 -15.18
N LYS A 110 -7.18 -0.71 -14.57
CA LYS A 110 -8.63 -0.57 -14.76
C LYS A 110 -9.00 -0.38 -16.23
N LYS A 111 -8.31 0.50 -16.95
CA LYS A 111 -8.51 0.70 -18.38
C LYS A 111 -8.26 -0.55 -19.21
N ASN A 112 -7.24 -1.34 -18.84
CA ASN A 112 -6.92 -2.57 -19.53
C ASN A 112 -8.00 -3.65 -19.40
N PHE A 113 -8.77 -3.66 -18.32
CA PHE A 113 -9.82 -4.65 -18.06
C PHE A 113 -11.24 -4.10 -18.28
N ASP A 114 -11.36 -2.84 -18.64
CA ASP A 114 -12.65 -2.21 -18.89
C ASP A 114 -13.35 -2.87 -20.10
N GLY A 115 -14.60 -3.24 -19.90
CA GLY A 115 -15.47 -3.82 -20.92
C GLY A 115 -15.33 -5.34 -21.17
N TYR A 116 -14.24 -6.01 -20.74
CA TYR A 116 -14.10 -7.47 -20.94
C TYR A 116 -13.64 -8.27 -19.73
N GLY A 117 -12.90 -7.67 -18.82
CA GLY A 117 -12.40 -8.33 -17.61
C GLY A 117 -13.22 -8.02 -16.37
N THR A 118 -14.51 -8.35 -16.35
CA THR A 118 -15.42 -7.97 -15.26
C THR A 118 -14.93 -8.40 -13.88
N TYR A 119 -14.39 -9.61 -13.76
CA TYR A 119 -13.84 -10.12 -12.50
C TYR A 119 -12.58 -9.34 -12.09
N GLN A 120 -11.63 -9.16 -13.00
CA GLN A 120 -10.40 -8.41 -12.78
C GLN A 120 -10.69 -6.94 -12.47
N TYR A 121 -11.58 -6.33 -13.20
CA TYR A 121 -12.00 -4.94 -12.95
C TYR A 121 -12.65 -4.79 -11.55
N GLY A 122 -13.50 -5.74 -11.15
CA GLY A 122 -14.08 -5.79 -9.80
C GLY A 122 -13.02 -5.91 -8.71
N MET A 123 -11.99 -6.73 -8.93
CA MET A 123 -10.84 -6.87 -8.02
C MET A 123 -10.04 -5.57 -7.90
N LEU A 124 -9.78 -4.89 -9.02
CA LEU A 124 -9.09 -3.58 -9.04
C LEU A 124 -9.88 -2.48 -8.33
N LYS A 125 -11.20 -2.52 -8.40
CA LYS A 125 -12.08 -1.58 -7.65
C LYS A 125 -11.98 -1.79 -6.14
N GLN A 126 -11.69 -3.00 -5.68
CA GLN A 126 -11.53 -3.33 -4.26
C GLN A 126 -10.08 -3.21 -3.77
N SER A 127 -9.15 -2.83 -4.66
CA SER A 127 -7.74 -2.64 -4.30
C SER A 127 -7.57 -1.60 -3.20
N ARG A 128 -6.48 -1.72 -2.43
CA ARG A 128 -6.18 -0.82 -1.32
C ARG A 128 -4.79 -0.24 -1.42
N ILE A 129 -4.68 1.02 -1.04
CA ILE A 129 -3.41 1.71 -0.84
C ILE A 129 -3.34 2.07 0.64
N VAL A 130 -2.38 1.51 1.35
CA VAL A 130 -2.22 1.69 2.79
C VAL A 130 -0.90 2.36 3.07
N VAL A 131 -0.94 3.46 3.81
CA VAL A 131 0.25 4.18 4.27
C VAL A 131 0.34 4.06 5.78
N LYS A 132 1.45 3.54 6.29
CA LYS A 132 1.70 3.44 7.72
C LYS A 132 3.16 3.74 8.04
N GLY A 133 3.40 4.90 8.63
CA GLY A 133 4.75 5.39 8.88
C GLY A 133 5.56 5.52 7.59
N ASN A 134 6.69 4.81 7.55
CA ASN A 134 7.59 4.75 6.40
C ASN A 134 7.30 3.57 5.45
N TYR A 135 6.15 2.92 5.60
CA TYR A 135 5.73 1.82 4.73
C TYR A 135 4.49 2.17 3.92
N ILE A 136 4.49 1.75 2.68
CA ILE A 136 3.35 1.86 1.75
C ILE A 136 3.08 0.48 1.17
N LEU A 137 1.82 0.05 1.25
CA LEU A 137 1.31 -1.16 0.61
C LEU A 137 0.32 -0.77 -0.48
N PHE A 138 0.47 -1.34 -1.66
CA PHE A 138 -0.60 -1.49 -2.63
C PHE A 138 -0.95 -2.96 -2.76
N ILE A 139 -2.24 -3.25 -2.72
CA ILE A 139 -2.78 -4.60 -2.88
C ILE A 139 -4.02 -4.60 -3.77
N SER A 140 -3.94 -5.37 -4.85
CA SER A 140 -5.07 -5.86 -5.63
C SER A 140 -5.10 -7.38 -5.56
N GLY A 141 -6.23 -7.95 -5.21
CA GLY A 141 -6.34 -9.39 -5.04
C GLY A 141 -7.69 -9.82 -4.49
N LYS A 142 -7.84 -11.12 -4.29
CA LYS A 142 -9.11 -11.72 -3.85
C LYS A 142 -9.53 -11.29 -2.43
N HIS A 143 -8.54 -11.08 -1.54
CA HIS A 143 -8.79 -10.76 -0.13
C HIS A 143 -7.92 -9.59 0.35
N PRO A 144 -8.09 -8.37 -0.22
CA PRO A 144 -7.19 -7.25 0.06
C PRO A 144 -7.21 -6.84 1.54
N GLY A 145 -8.34 -6.98 2.23
CA GLY A 145 -8.45 -6.68 3.66
C GLY A 145 -7.61 -7.58 4.55
N LYS A 146 -7.51 -8.89 4.25
CA LYS A 146 -6.65 -9.81 5.01
C LYS A 146 -5.17 -9.52 4.81
N VAL A 147 -4.80 -9.15 3.59
CA VAL A 147 -3.42 -8.76 3.25
C VAL A 147 -3.04 -7.46 3.97
N GLU A 148 -3.93 -6.47 3.96
CA GLU A 148 -3.75 -5.22 4.73
C GLU A 148 -3.58 -5.48 6.22
N GLU A 149 -4.42 -6.32 6.81
CA GLU A 149 -4.33 -6.67 8.24
C GLU A 149 -2.99 -7.33 8.58
N ALA A 150 -2.55 -8.28 7.76
CA ALA A 150 -1.27 -8.94 7.92
C ALA A 150 -0.08 -7.97 7.78
N PHE A 151 -0.16 -7.06 6.82
CA PHE A 151 0.82 -5.99 6.64
C PHE A 151 0.91 -5.09 7.88
N LEU A 152 -0.22 -4.61 8.37
CA LEU A 152 -0.27 -3.74 9.55
C LEU A 152 0.25 -4.42 10.82
N LYS A 153 0.00 -5.72 10.99
CA LYS A 153 0.52 -6.52 12.12
C LYS A 153 2.02 -6.78 12.01
N ALA A 154 2.60 -6.74 10.81
CA ALA A 154 4.02 -6.98 10.59
C ALA A 154 4.89 -5.75 10.90
N LEU A 155 4.30 -4.55 10.93
CA LEU A 155 4.97 -3.27 11.22
C LEU A 155 5.18 -3.04 12.71
#